data_eb0fd14486d4296d30f5df5376b1b52f
#
_entry.id   eb0fd14486d4296d30f5df5376b1b52f
#
_cell.length_a   1.000
_cell.length_b   1.000
_cell.length_c   1.000
_cell.angle_alpha   90.00
_cell.angle_beta   90.00
_cell.angle_gamma   90.00
#
_symmetry.space_group_name_H-M   'P 1'
#
loop_
_entity.id
_entity.type
_entity.pdbx_description
1 polymer ?
#
loop_
_entity_poly.entity_id
_entity_poly.type
_entity_poly.pdbx_seq_one_letter_code
_entity_poly.pdbx_strand_id
1 'polypeptide(L)'
;MFGDFFAEVKCCQGCSDCCHALFDVTLVEALYLNAKFLLLDEALRNEILIAADKADRRAHVLKKKASREAEERPHEEILTGVAKERLRCPLLDQNNQCRLYAFRPVTCRVYGIPLEIGGASRTCGLSGFAPGRAYPAVKLERVQDRLLGLSNRLLDALGSPYPDFRMMYMPSRFKISFFSYLVK
;
A
#
# COMPACT_ATOMS: atom_id res chain seq x y z
N MET A 1 12.20 0.30 22.63
CA MET A 1 10.95 1.07 22.75
C MET A 1 9.71 0.31 22.27
N PHE A 2 9.83 -0.72 21.39
CA PHE A 2 8.74 -1.65 21.04
C PHE A 2 8.87 -3.02 21.73
N GLY A 3 9.95 -3.24 22.51
CA GLY A 3 10.25 -4.54 23.15
C GLY A 3 9.16 -5.05 24.08
N ASP A 4 8.44 -4.14 24.72
CA ASP A 4 7.43 -4.47 25.73
C ASP A 4 6.07 -4.88 25.14
N PHE A 5 5.88 -4.75 23.81
CA PHE A 5 4.60 -5.00 23.13
C PHE A 5 4.68 -6.05 22.02
N PHE A 6 5.71 -6.86 22.01
CA PHE A 6 5.86 -7.93 21.01
C PHE A 6 4.73 -8.97 21.06
N ALA A 7 4.16 -9.19 22.23
CA ALA A 7 3.05 -10.13 22.41
C ALA A 7 1.77 -9.70 21.68
N GLU A 8 1.58 -8.39 21.47
CA GLU A 8 0.44 -7.81 20.76
C GLU A 8 0.60 -7.85 19.24
N VAL A 9 1.82 -8.00 18.74
CA VAL A 9 2.09 -8.15 17.30
C VAL A 9 1.75 -9.58 16.87
N LYS A 10 0.63 -9.76 16.20
CA LYS A 10 0.16 -11.08 15.74
C LYS A 10 0.55 -11.40 14.29
N CYS A 11 1.36 -10.56 13.66
CA CYS A 11 1.89 -10.83 12.33
C CYS A 11 2.79 -12.07 12.35
N CYS A 12 2.42 -13.08 11.56
CA CYS A 12 3.15 -14.34 11.44
C CYS A 12 3.13 -14.82 9.98
N GLN A 13 3.83 -15.89 9.70
CA GLN A 13 3.77 -16.55 8.40
C GLN A 13 2.32 -17.04 8.14
N GLY A 14 1.81 -16.75 6.95
CA GLY A 14 0.41 -17.02 6.59
C GLY A 14 -0.60 -15.94 6.98
N CYS A 15 -0.22 -14.96 7.80
CA CYS A 15 -1.04 -13.76 7.97
C CYS A 15 -0.97 -12.91 6.70
N SER A 16 -2.13 -12.65 6.10
CA SER A 16 -2.24 -11.96 4.82
C SER A 16 -3.17 -10.73 4.85
N ASP A 17 -3.52 -10.22 6.03
CA ASP A 17 -4.48 -9.12 6.14
C ASP A 17 -4.03 -7.87 5.39
N CYS A 18 -2.75 -7.46 5.52
CA CYS A 18 -2.17 -6.37 4.75
C CYS A 18 -2.21 -6.60 3.22
N CYS A 19 -2.25 -7.86 2.77
CA CYS A 19 -2.36 -8.21 1.35
C CYS A 19 -3.79 -8.12 0.79
N HIS A 20 -4.74 -7.71 1.60
CA HIS A 20 -6.11 -7.41 1.20
C HIS A 20 -6.48 -5.95 1.44
N ALA A 21 -5.62 -5.18 2.09
CA ALA A 21 -5.82 -3.76 2.30
C ALA A 21 -5.52 -2.97 1.02
N LEU A 22 -6.34 -1.96 0.75
CA LEU A 22 -6.11 -1.03 -0.36
C LEU A 22 -5.31 0.16 0.17
N PHE A 23 -4.11 0.37 -0.37
CA PHE A 23 -3.25 1.51 -0.09
C PHE A 23 -2.37 1.83 -1.29
N ASP A 24 -1.88 3.05 -1.34
CA ASP A 24 -0.95 3.49 -2.38
C ASP A 24 0.51 3.27 -1.94
N VAL A 25 1.40 3.18 -2.93
CA VAL A 25 2.85 3.12 -2.74
C VAL A 25 3.49 4.31 -3.46
N THR A 26 4.62 4.75 -2.96
CA THR A 26 5.39 5.82 -3.59
C THR A 26 6.10 5.32 -4.85
N LEU A 27 6.48 6.24 -5.75
CA LEU A 27 7.20 5.90 -6.97
C LEU A 27 8.49 5.11 -6.67
N VAL A 28 9.27 5.54 -5.68
CA VAL A 28 10.52 4.87 -5.32
C VAL A 28 10.27 3.44 -4.82
N GLU A 29 9.20 3.19 -4.08
CA GLU A 29 8.82 1.84 -3.65
C GLU A 29 8.34 0.99 -4.82
N ALA A 30 7.55 1.58 -5.73
CA ALA A 30 7.07 0.89 -6.93
C ALA A 30 8.24 0.45 -7.82
N LEU A 31 9.20 1.33 -8.07
CA LEU A 31 10.40 1.02 -8.86
C LEU A 31 11.28 -0.03 -8.17
N TYR A 32 11.44 0.05 -6.85
CA TYR A 32 12.17 -0.97 -6.09
C TYR A 32 11.50 -2.35 -6.18
N LEU A 33 10.18 -2.41 -6.01
CA LEU A 33 9.42 -3.64 -6.18
C LEU A 33 9.53 -4.20 -7.60
N ASN A 34 9.43 -3.33 -8.62
CA ASN A 34 9.59 -3.73 -10.02
C ASN A 34 10.96 -4.34 -10.26
N ALA A 35 12.03 -3.72 -9.78
CA ALA A 35 13.38 -4.27 -9.91
C ALA A 35 13.50 -5.67 -9.29
N LYS A 36 12.80 -5.95 -8.17
CA LYS A 36 12.79 -7.28 -7.54
C LYS A 36 11.86 -8.26 -8.22
N PHE A 37 10.75 -7.79 -8.76
CA PHE A 37 9.82 -8.56 -9.57
C PHE A 37 10.49 -9.11 -10.84
N LEU A 38 11.31 -8.30 -11.51
CA LEU A 38 12.05 -8.71 -12.71
C LEU A 38 13.08 -9.81 -12.46
N LEU A 39 13.49 -10.04 -11.21
CA LEU A 39 14.39 -11.14 -10.83
C LEU A 39 13.67 -12.48 -10.60
N LEU A 40 12.34 -12.48 -10.58
CA LEU A 40 11.57 -13.72 -10.51
C LEU A 40 11.65 -14.49 -11.85
N ASP A 41 11.42 -15.80 -11.80
CA ASP A 41 11.30 -16.59 -13.03
C ASP A 41 10.12 -16.13 -13.91
N GLU A 42 10.19 -16.39 -15.18
CA GLU A 42 9.23 -15.91 -16.17
C GLU A 42 7.81 -16.45 -15.93
N ALA A 43 7.68 -17.72 -15.57
CA ALA A 43 6.39 -18.34 -15.34
C ALA A 43 5.67 -17.70 -14.15
N LEU A 44 6.42 -17.44 -13.06
CA LEU A 44 5.90 -16.77 -11.87
C LEU A 44 5.54 -15.31 -12.16
N ARG A 45 6.37 -14.59 -12.94
CA ARG A 45 6.03 -13.23 -13.38
C ARG A 45 4.71 -13.20 -14.14
N ASN A 46 4.52 -14.11 -15.10
CA ASN A 46 3.31 -14.19 -15.89
C ASN A 46 2.07 -14.49 -15.04
N GLU A 47 2.18 -15.39 -14.06
CA GLU A 47 1.11 -15.66 -13.08
C GLU A 47 0.71 -14.38 -12.33
N ILE A 48 1.71 -13.66 -11.80
CA ILE A 48 1.50 -12.42 -11.06
C ILE A 48 0.89 -11.34 -11.95
N LEU A 49 1.31 -11.20 -13.20
CA LEU A 49 0.78 -10.22 -14.14
C LEU A 49 -0.70 -10.46 -14.46
N ILE A 50 -1.11 -11.72 -14.63
CA ILE A 50 -2.53 -12.08 -14.83
C ILE A 50 -3.35 -11.70 -13.60
N ALA A 51 -2.83 -11.97 -12.40
CA ALA A 51 -3.49 -11.58 -11.14
C ALA A 51 -3.54 -10.05 -10.97
N ALA A 52 -2.46 -9.35 -11.37
CA ALA A 52 -2.36 -7.90 -11.32
C ALA A 52 -3.41 -7.22 -12.22
N ASP A 53 -3.58 -7.70 -13.44
CA ASP A 53 -4.58 -7.15 -14.36
C ASP A 53 -6.02 -7.28 -13.82
N LYS A 54 -6.34 -8.40 -13.14
CA LYS A 54 -7.64 -8.55 -12.44
C LYS A 54 -7.80 -7.58 -11.28
N ALA A 55 -6.74 -7.41 -10.48
CA ALA A 55 -6.74 -6.49 -9.35
C ALA A 55 -6.89 -5.03 -9.81
N ASP A 56 -6.20 -4.65 -10.89
CA ASP A 56 -6.27 -3.32 -11.48
C ASP A 56 -7.66 -2.95 -11.98
N ARG A 57 -8.33 -3.88 -12.68
CA ARG A 57 -9.72 -3.66 -13.10
C ARG A 57 -10.65 -3.40 -11.92
N ARG A 58 -10.51 -4.17 -10.83
CA ARG A 58 -11.31 -3.96 -9.61
C ARG A 58 -10.97 -2.65 -8.92
N ALA A 59 -9.68 -2.33 -8.77
CA ALA A 59 -9.23 -1.06 -8.20
C ALA A 59 -9.74 0.15 -9.00
N HIS A 60 -9.73 0.05 -10.33
CA HIS A 60 -10.28 1.10 -11.21
C HIS A 60 -11.78 1.35 -10.95
N VAL A 61 -12.57 0.29 -10.81
CA VAL A 61 -14.00 0.41 -10.50
C VAL A 61 -14.22 1.09 -9.14
N LEU A 62 -13.45 0.69 -8.12
CA LEU A 62 -13.51 1.29 -6.78
C LEU A 62 -13.14 2.77 -6.81
N LYS A 63 -12.04 3.11 -7.49
CA LYS A 63 -11.58 4.50 -7.65
C LYS A 63 -12.62 5.36 -8.39
N LYS A 64 -13.22 4.84 -9.46
CA LYS A 64 -14.27 5.54 -10.21
C LYS A 64 -15.51 5.78 -9.36
N LYS A 65 -15.90 4.81 -8.54
CA LYS A 65 -17.00 4.95 -7.58
C LYS A 65 -16.69 6.04 -6.56
N ALA A 66 -15.51 5.97 -5.91
CA ALA A 66 -15.06 6.95 -4.94
C ALA A 66 -14.99 8.38 -5.52
N SER A 67 -14.53 8.54 -6.76
CA SER A 67 -14.49 9.85 -7.44
C SER A 67 -15.87 10.45 -7.69
N ARG A 68 -16.86 9.62 -8.01
CA ARG A 68 -18.25 10.09 -8.19
C ARG A 68 -18.87 10.50 -6.85
N GLU A 69 -18.65 9.70 -5.81
CA GLU A 69 -19.16 10.00 -4.47
C GLU A 69 -18.50 11.25 -3.87
N ALA A 70 -17.28 11.61 -4.31
CA ALA A 70 -16.56 12.81 -3.85
C ALA A 70 -17.20 14.13 -4.28
N GLU A 71 -18.13 14.10 -5.24
CA GLU A 71 -18.90 15.28 -5.64
C GLU A 71 -20.05 15.58 -4.67
N GLU A 72 -20.51 14.55 -3.91
CA GLU A 72 -21.72 14.63 -3.07
C GLU A 72 -21.46 14.38 -1.58
N ARG A 73 -20.27 13.82 -1.21
CA ARG A 73 -19.98 13.38 0.16
C ARG A 73 -18.66 13.94 0.69
N PRO A 74 -18.54 14.14 2.02
CA PRO A 74 -17.28 14.55 2.64
C PRO A 74 -16.15 13.59 2.32
N HIS A 75 -14.97 14.14 2.01
CA HIS A 75 -13.78 13.37 1.63
C HIS A 75 -13.40 12.28 2.64
N GLU A 76 -13.55 12.57 3.94
CA GLU A 76 -13.23 11.65 5.03
C GLU A 76 -14.12 10.39 5.05
N GLU A 77 -15.41 10.55 4.72
CA GLU A 77 -16.33 9.41 4.62
C GLU A 77 -15.97 8.50 3.46
N ILE A 78 -15.55 9.08 2.32
CA ILE A 78 -15.12 8.34 1.14
C ILE A 78 -13.86 7.56 1.43
N LEU A 79 -12.85 8.20 2.05
CA LEU A 79 -11.61 7.54 2.45
C LEU A 79 -11.89 6.39 3.42
N THR A 80 -12.80 6.59 4.37
CA THR A 80 -13.23 5.53 5.30
C THR A 80 -13.92 4.38 4.58
N GLY A 81 -14.73 4.67 3.57
CA GLY A 81 -15.37 3.69 2.70
C GLY A 81 -14.36 2.87 1.91
N VAL A 82 -13.44 3.55 1.24
CA VAL A 82 -12.36 2.91 0.45
C VAL A 82 -11.44 2.07 1.33
N ALA A 83 -11.12 2.53 2.55
CA ALA A 83 -10.28 1.78 3.49
C ALA A 83 -10.91 0.45 3.96
N LYS A 84 -12.25 0.31 3.88
CA LYS A 84 -12.96 -0.94 4.19
C LYS A 84 -12.98 -1.93 3.02
N GLU A 85 -12.70 -1.46 1.81
CA GLU A 85 -12.65 -2.33 0.64
C GLU A 85 -11.48 -3.30 0.72
N ARG A 86 -11.73 -4.53 0.32
CA ARG A 86 -10.75 -5.62 0.36
C ARG A 86 -10.40 -6.06 -1.05
N LEU A 87 -9.15 -5.86 -1.42
CA LEU A 87 -8.62 -6.23 -2.73
C LEU A 87 -7.38 -7.10 -2.57
N ARG A 88 -7.47 -8.36 -3.05
CA ARG A 88 -6.34 -9.29 -2.95
C ARG A 88 -5.13 -8.76 -3.73
N CYS A 89 -3.99 -8.67 -3.05
CA CYS A 89 -2.71 -8.33 -3.66
C CYS A 89 -2.28 -9.44 -4.65
N PRO A 90 -1.86 -9.10 -5.88
CA PRO A 90 -1.42 -10.10 -6.85
C PRO A 90 -0.10 -10.81 -6.48
N LEU A 91 0.67 -10.23 -5.54
CA LEU A 91 1.89 -10.85 -5.01
C LEU A 91 1.59 -11.92 -3.95
N LEU A 92 0.32 -12.09 -3.54
CA LEU A 92 -0.09 -13.09 -2.56
C LEU A 92 -0.33 -14.42 -3.25
N ASP A 93 0.40 -15.46 -2.85
CA ASP A 93 0.24 -16.82 -3.40
C ASP A 93 -0.96 -17.57 -2.78
N GLN A 94 -1.16 -18.81 -3.21
CA GLN A 94 -2.25 -19.67 -2.73
C GLN A 94 -2.09 -20.09 -1.26
N ASN A 95 -0.86 -20.03 -0.73
CA ASN A 95 -0.53 -20.37 0.65
C ASN A 95 -0.56 -19.15 1.57
N ASN A 96 -1.13 -18.03 1.12
CA ASN A 96 -1.14 -16.77 1.84
C ASN A 96 0.26 -16.21 2.15
N GLN A 97 1.23 -16.47 1.26
CA GLN A 97 2.58 -15.95 1.37
C GLN A 97 2.85 -14.89 0.29
N CYS A 98 3.51 -13.80 0.67
CA CYS A 98 3.90 -12.76 -0.27
C CYS A 98 5.13 -13.20 -1.07
N ARG A 99 5.03 -13.26 -2.40
CA ARG A 99 6.13 -13.64 -3.32
C ARG A 99 7.34 -12.68 -3.23
N LEU A 100 7.12 -11.45 -2.80
CA LEU A 100 8.17 -10.45 -2.59
C LEU A 100 8.27 -10.02 -1.12
N TYR A 101 8.11 -10.96 -0.17
CA TYR A 101 8.03 -10.66 1.26
C TYR A 101 9.19 -9.80 1.79
N ALA A 102 10.43 -10.10 1.40
CA ALA A 102 11.61 -9.36 1.83
C ALA A 102 11.65 -7.92 1.29
N PHE A 103 10.91 -7.65 0.21
CA PHE A 103 10.95 -6.38 -0.53
C PHE A 103 9.67 -5.56 -0.38
N ARG A 104 8.83 -5.92 0.60
CA ARG A 104 7.53 -5.26 0.84
C ARG A 104 7.67 -3.74 1.05
N PRO A 105 6.71 -2.95 0.54
CA PRO A 105 6.58 -1.53 0.86
C PRO A 105 6.51 -1.27 2.36
N VAL A 106 6.83 -0.06 2.77
CA VAL A 106 6.82 0.31 4.20
C VAL A 106 5.44 0.11 4.83
N THR A 107 4.38 0.47 4.15
CA THR A 107 3.01 0.26 4.64
C THR A 107 2.74 -1.21 4.98
N CYS A 108 3.17 -2.17 4.13
CA CYS A 108 3.04 -3.60 4.43
C CYS A 108 3.85 -4.02 5.67
N ARG A 109 5.02 -3.38 5.90
CA ARG A 109 5.91 -3.73 7.02
C ARG A 109 5.39 -3.26 8.36
N VAL A 110 4.70 -2.11 8.37
CA VAL A 110 4.20 -1.48 9.59
C VAL A 110 2.71 -1.74 9.84
N TYR A 111 2.03 -2.48 8.95
CA TYR A 111 0.59 -2.70 9.01
C TYR A 111 0.10 -3.35 10.32
N GLY A 112 0.90 -4.23 10.90
CA GLY A 112 0.55 -5.00 12.11
C GLY A 112 0.88 -4.32 13.43
N ILE A 113 1.39 -3.09 13.42
CA ILE A 113 1.72 -2.32 14.61
C ILE A 113 0.88 -1.04 14.65
N PRO A 114 0.78 -0.34 15.81
CA PRO A 114 0.03 0.91 15.89
C PRO A 114 0.57 1.99 14.97
N LEU A 115 -0.31 2.59 14.19
CA LEU A 115 -0.04 3.69 13.26
C LEU A 115 -0.79 4.94 13.71
N GLU A 116 -0.19 6.11 13.53
CA GLU A 116 -0.86 7.40 13.58
C GLU A 116 -1.07 7.88 12.15
N ILE A 117 -2.33 8.07 11.77
CA ILE A 117 -2.76 8.52 10.42
C ILE A 117 -3.81 9.61 10.62
N GLY A 118 -3.57 10.83 10.10
CA GLY A 118 -4.48 11.96 10.27
C GLY A 118 -4.73 12.33 11.73
N GLY A 119 -3.72 12.16 12.61
CA GLY A 119 -3.85 12.37 14.05
C GLY A 119 -4.63 11.28 14.79
N ALA A 120 -5.16 10.27 14.11
CA ALA A 120 -5.88 9.15 14.71
C ALA A 120 -5.01 7.89 14.82
N SER A 121 -5.12 7.18 15.93
CA SER A 121 -4.47 5.88 16.11
C SER A 121 -5.23 4.80 15.34
N ARG A 122 -4.49 3.99 14.57
CA ARG A 122 -5.00 2.86 13.79
C ARG A 122 -4.20 1.62 14.10
N THR A 123 -4.87 0.48 14.22
CA THR A 123 -4.25 -0.84 14.39
C THR A 123 -4.88 -1.85 13.45
N CYS A 124 -4.13 -2.88 13.08
CA CYS A 124 -4.70 -4.03 12.38
C CYS A 124 -5.74 -4.74 13.29
N GLY A 125 -6.91 -5.06 12.73
CA GLY A 125 -7.98 -5.73 13.49
C GLY A 125 -7.62 -7.15 13.96
N LEU A 126 -6.55 -7.74 13.41
CA LEU A 126 -6.01 -9.05 13.83
C LEU A 126 -4.87 -8.93 14.85
N SER A 127 -4.48 -7.72 15.24
CA SER A 127 -3.45 -7.48 16.25
C SER A 127 -4.00 -7.68 17.67
N GLY A 128 -3.11 -7.86 18.64
CA GLY A 128 -3.46 -7.94 20.06
C GLY A 128 -3.51 -6.59 20.77
N PHE A 129 -3.41 -5.48 20.04
CA PHE A 129 -3.44 -4.13 20.63
C PHE A 129 -4.85 -3.77 21.10
N ALA A 130 -5.01 -3.58 22.40
CA ALA A 130 -6.32 -3.31 23.02
C ALA A 130 -6.82 -1.90 22.68
N PRO A 131 -8.09 -1.73 22.26
CA PRO A 131 -8.69 -0.42 22.10
C PRO A 131 -8.64 0.42 23.39
N GLY A 132 -8.38 1.73 23.25
CA GLY A 132 -8.34 2.66 24.39
C GLY A 132 -7.06 2.62 25.23
N ARG A 133 -6.15 1.66 25.00
CA ARG A 133 -4.83 1.64 25.62
C ARG A 133 -3.83 2.45 24.80
N ALA A 134 -2.98 3.23 25.45
CA ALA A 134 -1.93 4.00 24.79
C ALA A 134 -0.76 3.08 24.39
N TYR A 135 -0.34 3.17 23.13
CA TYR A 135 0.82 2.45 22.58
C TYR A 135 1.70 3.41 21.79
N PRO A 136 3.01 3.17 21.72
CA PRO A 136 3.86 3.86 20.76
C PRO A 136 3.34 3.61 19.34
N ALA A 137 3.15 4.67 18.56
CA ALA A 137 2.64 4.57 17.19
C ALA A 137 3.65 5.11 16.18
N VAL A 138 3.70 4.48 15.02
CA VAL A 138 4.46 5.00 13.87
C VAL A 138 3.64 6.09 13.21
N LYS A 139 4.21 7.30 13.11
CA LYS A 139 3.64 8.41 12.34
C LYS A 139 3.83 8.13 10.86
N LEU A 140 2.82 7.48 10.25
CA LEU A 140 2.93 6.99 8.87
C LEU A 140 3.19 8.11 7.88
N GLU A 141 2.57 9.27 8.06
CA GLU A 141 2.74 10.45 7.20
C GLU A 141 4.21 10.90 7.13
N ARG A 142 4.92 10.92 8.26
CA ARG A 142 6.35 11.29 8.27
C ARG A 142 7.21 10.32 7.46
N VAL A 143 6.85 9.05 7.45
CA VAL A 143 7.55 8.04 6.64
C VAL A 143 7.22 8.25 5.17
N GLN A 144 5.95 8.46 4.86
CA GLN A 144 5.48 8.74 3.49
C GLN A 144 6.12 10.02 2.93
N ASP A 145 6.23 11.10 3.71
CA ASP A 145 6.88 12.34 3.29
C ASP A 145 8.35 12.12 2.90
N ARG A 146 9.07 11.28 3.65
CA ARG A 146 10.45 10.91 3.31
C ARG A 146 10.54 10.12 2.00
N LEU A 147 9.63 9.18 1.79
CA LEU A 147 9.56 8.38 0.55
C LEU A 147 9.16 9.24 -0.65
N LEU A 148 8.25 10.20 -0.46
CA LEU A 148 7.90 11.20 -1.47
C LEU A 148 9.09 12.10 -1.80
N GLY A 149 9.84 12.55 -0.79
CA GLY A 149 11.08 13.30 -0.98
C GLY A 149 12.12 12.53 -1.79
N LEU A 150 12.25 11.21 -1.57
CA LEU A 150 13.10 10.33 -2.37
C LEU A 150 12.59 10.21 -3.81
N SER A 151 11.29 10.05 -4.00
CA SER A 151 10.66 9.99 -5.32
C SER A 151 10.89 11.28 -6.12
N ASN A 152 10.76 12.43 -5.46
CA ASN A 152 11.03 13.73 -6.07
C ASN A 152 12.48 13.85 -6.54
N ARG A 153 13.45 13.53 -5.67
CA ARG A 153 14.88 13.56 -6.04
C ARG A 153 15.20 12.63 -7.21
N LEU A 154 14.55 11.48 -7.26
CA LEU A 154 14.72 10.56 -8.39
C LEU A 154 14.19 11.16 -9.69
N LEU A 155 13.00 11.75 -9.69
CA LEU A 155 12.41 12.42 -10.86
C LEU A 155 13.26 13.60 -11.33
N ASP A 156 13.77 14.40 -10.39
CA ASP A 156 14.65 15.53 -10.69
C ASP A 156 15.97 15.05 -11.34
N ALA A 157 16.56 13.97 -10.80
CA ALA A 157 17.79 13.38 -11.35
C ALA A 157 17.59 12.77 -12.75
N LEU A 158 16.39 12.29 -13.05
CA LEU A 158 16.03 11.74 -14.38
C LEU A 158 15.59 12.84 -15.38
N GLY A 159 15.51 14.10 -14.96
CA GLY A 159 15.00 15.19 -15.79
C GLY A 159 13.56 14.94 -16.26
N SER A 160 12.74 14.29 -15.44
CA SER A 160 11.39 13.92 -15.83
C SER A 160 10.52 15.16 -16.10
N PRO A 161 9.87 15.26 -17.28
CA PRO A 161 8.96 16.36 -17.59
C PRO A 161 7.61 16.24 -16.88
N TYR A 162 7.39 15.16 -16.11
CA TYR A 162 6.12 14.86 -15.47
C TYR A 162 6.17 15.13 -13.95
N PRO A 163 5.96 16.39 -13.51
CA PRO A 163 5.96 16.73 -12.08
C PRO A 163 4.86 15.99 -11.30
N ASP A 164 3.81 15.57 -11.98
CA ASP A 164 2.65 14.89 -11.37
C ASP A 164 2.95 13.44 -10.96
N PHE A 165 4.02 12.82 -11.46
CA PHE A 165 4.50 11.53 -10.94
C PHE A 165 5.09 11.62 -9.53
N ARG A 166 5.32 12.83 -9.01
CA ARG A 166 5.77 13.05 -7.63
C ARG A 166 4.77 12.52 -6.61
N MET A 167 3.49 12.48 -6.96
CA MET A 167 2.41 12.03 -6.13
C MET A 167 1.70 10.84 -6.78
N MET A 168 2.14 9.63 -6.49
CA MET A 168 1.27 8.45 -6.62
C MET A 168 0.25 8.41 -5.47
N TYR A 169 0.08 9.53 -4.77
CA TYR A 169 -0.98 9.79 -3.83
C TYR A 169 -2.16 10.43 -4.56
N MET A 170 -3.26 9.74 -4.57
CA MET A 170 -4.45 10.10 -5.33
C MET A 170 -5.47 10.87 -4.52
N PRO A 171 -5.98 11.95 -5.08
CA PRO A 171 -7.38 11.94 -5.45
C PRO A 171 -7.60 12.23 -6.95
N SER A 172 -8.38 11.38 -7.58
CA SER A 172 -9.25 11.62 -8.73
C SER A 172 -8.72 11.95 -10.14
N ARG A 173 -7.42 12.13 -10.43
CA ARG A 173 -7.01 12.51 -11.81
C ARG A 173 -5.97 11.64 -12.50
N PHE A 174 -5.38 10.63 -11.89
CA PHE A 174 -4.35 9.82 -12.53
C PHE A 174 -4.68 8.33 -12.64
N LYS A 175 -4.67 7.85 -13.87
CA LYS A 175 -4.96 6.48 -14.32
C LYS A 175 -3.77 5.53 -14.11
N ILE A 176 -3.09 5.56 -12.97
CA ILE A 176 -1.96 4.67 -12.79
C ILE A 176 -2.20 3.83 -11.56
N SER A 177 -2.62 2.60 -11.81
CA SER A 177 -2.65 1.55 -10.82
C SER A 177 -1.22 1.11 -10.50
N PHE A 178 -0.94 0.78 -9.25
CA PHE A 178 0.33 0.23 -8.78
C PHE A 178 0.84 -0.92 -9.67
N PHE A 179 -0.08 -1.73 -10.19
CA PHE A 179 0.26 -2.90 -10.99
C PHE A 179 0.54 -2.57 -12.46
N SER A 180 -0.01 -1.50 -13.01
CA SER A 180 0.31 -1.05 -14.37
C SER A 180 1.78 -0.62 -14.53
N TYR A 181 2.48 -0.27 -13.44
CA TYR A 181 3.91 0.04 -13.46
C TYR A 181 4.82 -1.18 -13.38
N LEU A 182 4.34 -2.30 -12.86
CA LEU A 182 5.11 -3.53 -12.86
C LEU A 182 5.24 -4.13 -14.28
N VAL A 183 4.47 -3.65 -15.26
CA VAL A 183 4.27 -4.31 -16.56
C VAL A 183 4.87 -3.55 -17.75
N LYS A 184 5.29 -2.30 -17.57
CA LYS A 184 5.93 -1.48 -18.60
C LYS A 184 7.34 -1.13 -18.20
#